data_01f9d7a479e9560319f94fbe94cb0d09
#
_entry.id   01f9d7a479e9560319f94fbe94cb0d09
#
_cell.length_a   1.000
_cell.length_b   1.000
_cell.length_c   1.000
_cell.angle_alpha   90.00
_cell.angle_beta   90.00
_cell.angle_gamma   90.00
#
_symmetry.space_group_name_H-M   'P 1'
#
loop_
_entity.id
_entity.type
_entity.pdbx_description
1 polymer ?
#
loop_
_entity_poly.entity_id
_entity_poly.type
_entity_poly.pdbx_seq_one_letter_code
_entity_poly.pdbx_strand_id
1 'polypeptide(L)'
;MSTLKNTLRDNRWACWLALACLVVPMFASYFFDDMFSSLSELFKNPECLELGWDMADYGFYSSGYSFLCIWGGLIVCGALLDRFGVRLVGSIFVGMMVLGAGLVTFAISAGFAPETSLTVAYVGCMLFGLGSEIAGVSVTRSIAKWFKGRNMALAMGLQLAIARFGTATAILVAPMIVTQKAAGEIYTLSETNRPALIGLAVLAAGAILWAVFVAMDARFDRQTGQTDKVETAEEDKFRFSDIWKVLSNPRFLMIAILCVTFYCCVIRFKKFGVSILLPLFGVNLDIATVLLAMIPFFTILFTPLFGALVDKVGKATLWMIVGSALVLTSHLIITFAPQGVPAYA
;
A
#
# COMPACT_ATOMS: atom_id res chain seq x y z
N MET A 1 -40.71 -17.04 20.11
CA MET A 1 -40.06 -15.74 20.32
C MET A 1 -38.60 -16.00 20.62
N SER A 2 -37.71 -15.94 19.61
CA SER A 2 -36.26 -16.06 19.80
C SER A 2 -35.77 -14.76 20.44
N THR A 3 -35.26 -14.83 21.65
CA THR A 3 -34.50 -13.75 22.28
C THR A 3 -33.40 -13.34 21.31
N LEU A 4 -33.53 -12.15 20.71
CA LEU A 4 -32.47 -11.51 19.91
C LEU A 4 -31.25 -11.38 20.82
N LYS A 5 -30.32 -12.35 20.73
CA LYS A 5 -29.01 -12.24 21.41
C LYS A 5 -28.30 -11.04 20.77
N ASN A 6 -28.09 -9.99 21.58
CA ASN A 6 -27.25 -8.87 21.15
C ASN A 6 -25.88 -9.42 20.72
N THR A 7 -25.59 -9.34 19.43
CA THR A 7 -24.31 -9.75 18.87
C THR A 7 -23.29 -8.63 19.00
N LEU A 8 -22.00 -8.94 18.90
CA LEU A 8 -20.93 -7.92 18.88
C LEU A 8 -21.16 -6.85 17.79
N ARG A 9 -21.78 -7.24 16.68
CA ARG A 9 -22.13 -6.34 15.58
C ARG A 9 -23.21 -5.32 15.95
N ASP A 10 -24.07 -5.62 16.91
CA ASP A 10 -25.12 -4.69 17.34
C ASP A 10 -24.55 -3.58 18.22
N ASN A 11 -23.40 -3.82 18.83
CA ASN A 11 -22.66 -2.82 19.58
C ASN A 11 -21.83 -1.93 18.63
N ARG A 12 -22.21 -0.65 18.54
CA ARG A 12 -21.51 0.34 17.70
C ARG A 12 -20.02 0.44 18.04
N TRP A 13 -19.67 0.44 19.32
CA TRP A 13 -18.29 0.53 19.77
C TRP A 13 -17.46 -0.67 19.34
N ALA A 14 -18.02 -1.88 19.38
CA ALA A 14 -17.34 -3.08 18.91
C ALA A 14 -17.06 -3.04 17.41
N CYS A 15 -18.01 -2.53 16.59
CA CYS A 15 -17.80 -2.36 15.15
C CYS A 15 -16.66 -1.35 14.86
N TRP A 16 -16.67 -0.20 15.55
CA TRP A 16 -15.62 0.81 15.34
C TRP A 16 -14.26 0.34 15.86
N LEU A 17 -14.22 -0.41 16.96
CA LEU A 17 -12.99 -1.04 17.45
C LEU A 17 -12.46 -2.07 16.43
N ALA A 18 -13.36 -2.91 15.88
CA ALA A 18 -12.98 -3.86 14.83
C ALA A 18 -12.41 -3.14 13.61
N LEU A 19 -13.02 -2.01 13.20
CA LEU A 19 -12.48 -1.18 12.12
C LEU A 19 -11.09 -0.63 12.47
N ALA A 20 -10.90 -0.08 13.67
CA ALA A 20 -9.60 0.41 14.11
C ALA A 20 -8.53 -0.69 14.05
N CYS A 21 -8.85 -1.90 14.52
CA CYS A 21 -7.96 -3.06 14.44
C CYS A 21 -7.64 -3.48 12.99
N LEU A 22 -8.52 -3.21 12.03
CA LEU A 22 -8.34 -3.54 10.62
C LEU A 22 -7.54 -2.47 9.86
N VAL A 23 -7.75 -1.18 10.16
CA VAL A 23 -7.13 -0.10 9.39
C VAL A 23 -5.69 0.19 9.81
N VAL A 24 -5.30 -0.11 11.05
CA VAL A 24 -3.92 0.12 11.51
C VAL A 24 -2.91 -0.79 10.78
N PRO A 25 -3.15 -2.10 10.57
CA PRO A 25 -2.29 -2.90 9.69
C PRO A 25 -2.15 -2.33 8.28
N MET A 26 -3.22 -1.75 7.73
CA MET A 26 -3.18 -1.10 6.42
C MET A 26 -2.33 0.16 6.44
N PHE A 27 -2.50 1.02 7.45
CA PHE A 27 -1.62 2.18 7.65
C PHE A 27 -0.15 1.75 7.70
N ALA A 28 0.16 0.75 8.52
CA ALA A 28 1.51 0.24 8.73
C ALA A 28 2.13 -0.33 7.45
N SER A 29 1.33 -1.03 6.65
CA SER A 29 1.75 -1.58 5.36
C SER A 29 2.16 -0.48 4.39
N TYR A 30 1.31 0.53 4.20
CA TYR A 30 1.61 1.65 3.30
C TYR A 30 2.75 2.54 3.82
N PHE A 31 2.87 2.67 5.14
CA PHE A 31 3.98 3.36 5.77
C PHE A 31 5.31 2.65 5.45
N PHE A 32 5.38 1.33 5.61
CA PHE A 32 6.58 0.55 5.34
C PHE A 32 6.95 0.56 3.85
N ASP A 33 5.96 0.43 2.95
CA ASP A 33 6.21 0.44 1.50
C ASP A 33 6.84 1.76 1.02
N ASP A 34 6.40 2.88 1.59
CA ASP A 34 6.76 4.20 1.09
C ASP A 34 7.86 4.92 1.89
N MET A 35 8.40 4.30 2.95
CA MET A 35 9.39 4.94 3.84
C MET A 35 10.69 5.37 3.14
N PHE A 36 11.11 4.68 2.08
CA PHE A 36 12.29 5.05 1.31
C PHE A 36 12.01 6.00 0.14
N SER A 37 10.73 6.28 -0.16
CA SER A 37 10.37 7.11 -1.32
C SER A 37 10.93 8.52 -1.24
N SER A 38 10.92 9.14 -0.05
CA SER A 38 11.51 10.47 0.19
C SER A 38 13.02 10.44 0.43
N LEU A 39 13.59 9.27 0.65
CA LEU A 39 15.03 9.05 0.85
C LEU A 39 15.72 8.58 -0.44
N SER A 40 15.01 8.54 -1.55
CA SER A 40 15.56 8.06 -2.84
C SER A 40 16.81 8.83 -3.29
N GLU A 41 16.97 10.08 -2.83
CA GLU A 41 18.16 10.89 -3.13
C GLU A 41 19.46 10.30 -2.55
N LEU A 42 19.37 9.58 -1.41
CA LEU A 42 20.54 8.94 -0.79
C LEU A 42 21.20 7.92 -1.73
N PHE A 43 20.42 7.24 -2.56
CA PHE A 43 20.88 6.22 -3.49
C PHE A 43 21.58 6.77 -4.75
N LYS A 44 21.63 8.10 -4.92
CA LYS A 44 22.41 8.71 -6.02
C LYS A 44 23.92 8.69 -5.78
N ASN A 45 24.33 8.66 -4.50
CA ASN A 45 25.73 8.69 -4.11
C ASN A 45 26.03 7.42 -3.28
N PRO A 46 26.18 6.25 -3.92
CA PRO A 46 26.38 4.98 -3.21
C PRO A 46 27.68 4.98 -2.38
N GLU A 47 28.68 5.78 -2.74
CA GLU A 47 29.89 5.97 -1.97
C GLU A 47 29.68 6.65 -0.60
N CYS A 48 28.57 7.37 -0.45
CA CYS A 48 28.16 7.97 0.83
C CYS A 48 27.24 7.06 1.66
N LEU A 49 26.99 5.84 1.19
CA LEU A 49 26.17 4.85 1.88
C LEU A 49 27.02 3.63 2.25
N GLU A 50 27.11 3.29 3.54
CA GLU A 50 27.73 2.03 3.97
C GLU A 50 27.01 0.81 3.38
N LEU A 51 25.70 0.93 3.07
CA LEU A 51 24.91 -0.08 2.39
C LEU A 51 25.37 -0.34 0.94
N GLY A 52 25.94 0.65 0.27
CA GLY A 52 26.50 0.54 -1.08
C GLY A 52 25.47 0.38 -2.20
N TRP A 53 24.17 0.59 -1.93
CA TRP A 53 23.14 0.51 -2.97
C TRP A 53 23.09 1.80 -3.78
N ASP A 54 22.94 1.64 -5.08
CA ASP A 54 22.68 2.74 -6.00
C ASP A 54 21.18 2.92 -6.32
N MET A 55 20.86 3.85 -7.19
CA MET A 55 19.49 4.13 -7.62
C MET A 55 18.86 2.96 -8.39
N ALA A 56 19.64 2.17 -9.13
CA ALA A 56 19.16 0.98 -9.84
C ALA A 56 18.85 -0.14 -8.85
N ASP A 57 19.69 -0.31 -7.82
CA ASP A 57 19.47 -1.27 -6.73
C ASP A 57 18.17 -0.95 -5.95
N TYR A 58 17.96 0.33 -5.64
CA TYR A 58 16.70 0.76 -5.02
C TYR A 58 15.50 0.50 -5.94
N GLY A 59 15.65 0.74 -7.24
CA GLY A 59 14.64 0.41 -8.26
C GLY A 59 14.34 -1.08 -8.31
N PHE A 60 15.38 -1.91 -8.31
CA PHE A 60 15.28 -3.37 -8.27
C PHE A 60 14.57 -3.83 -6.99
N TYR A 61 15.04 -3.41 -5.81
CA TYR A 61 14.41 -3.69 -4.52
C TYR A 61 12.92 -3.36 -4.54
N SER A 62 12.55 -2.15 -4.95
CA SER A 62 11.16 -1.70 -4.95
C SER A 62 10.26 -2.47 -5.94
N SER A 63 10.83 -3.07 -6.99
CA SER A 63 10.08 -3.91 -7.94
C SER A 63 9.62 -5.23 -7.32
N GLY A 64 10.29 -5.70 -6.28
CA GLY A 64 9.97 -6.92 -5.55
C GLY A 64 8.56 -6.90 -4.98
N TYR A 65 8.05 -5.74 -4.56
CA TYR A 65 6.69 -5.61 -4.03
C TYR A 65 5.62 -6.25 -4.92
N SER A 66 5.67 -6.01 -6.21
CA SER A 66 4.66 -6.49 -7.15
C SER A 66 5.02 -7.83 -7.81
N PHE A 67 6.24 -8.33 -7.63
CA PHE A 67 6.73 -9.49 -8.39
C PHE A 67 5.84 -10.72 -8.25
N LEU A 68 5.61 -11.19 -7.02
CA LEU A 68 4.76 -12.36 -6.78
C LEU A 68 3.29 -12.10 -7.15
N CYS A 69 2.81 -10.87 -7.01
CA CYS A 69 1.46 -10.50 -7.36
C CYS A 69 1.18 -10.64 -8.86
N ILE A 70 2.12 -10.20 -9.71
CA ILE A 70 2.04 -10.26 -11.17
C ILE A 70 2.05 -11.72 -11.67
N TRP A 71 2.86 -12.58 -11.08
CA TRP A 71 2.95 -14.00 -11.46
C TRP A 71 1.79 -14.86 -10.93
N GLY A 72 0.64 -14.26 -10.68
CA GLY A 72 -0.60 -14.96 -10.32
C GLY A 72 -0.80 -15.13 -8.81
N GLY A 73 0.09 -14.61 -7.99
CA GLY A 73 -0.02 -14.69 -6.53
C GLY A 73 -1.37 -14.19 -6.01
N LEU A 74 -1.87 -13.07 -6.54
CA LEU A 74 -3.19 -12.52 -6.16
C LEU A 74 -4.34 -13.48 -6.47
N ILE A 75 -4.30 -14.17 -7.61
CA ILE A 75 -5.36 -15.10 -8.03
C ILE A 75 -5.35 -16.33 -7.12
N VAL A 76 -4.18 -16.94 -6.93
CA VAL A 76 -4.02 -18.13 -6.07
C VAL A 76 -4.42 -17.81 -4.64
N CYS A 77 -3.92 -16.71 -4.10
CA CYS A 77 -4.19 -16.30 -2.72
C CYS A 77 -5.64 -15.85 -2.51
N GLY A 78 -6.26 -15.24 -3.53
CA GLY A 78 -7.69 -14.95 -3.54
C GLY A 78 -8.54 -16.23 -3.44
N ALA A 79 -8.20 -17.25 -4.22
CA ALA A 79 -8.86 -18.57 -4.15
C ALA A 79 -8.64 -19.27 -2.79
N LEU A 80 -7.45 -19.13 -2.20
CA LEU A 80 -7.18 -19.61 -0.84
C LEU A 80 -8.04 -18.88 0.20
N LEU A 81 -8.20 -17.57 0.04
CA LEU A 81 -9.02 -16.74 0.92
C LEU A 81 -10.50 -17.14 0.85
N ASP A 82 -11.00 -17.47 -0.35
CA ASP A 82 -12.37 -17.97 -0.53
C ASP A 82 -12.57 -19.34 0.12
N ARG A 83 -11.57 -20.22 0.01
CA ARG A 83 -11.67 -21.59 0.52
C ARG A 83 -11.49 -21.71 2.02
N PHE A 84 -10.53 -20.98 2.60
CA PHE A 84 -10.10 -21.14 3.99
C PHE A 84 -10.56 -20.00 4.92
N GLY A 85 -11.13 -18.94 4.35
CA GLY A 85 -11.66 -17.80 5.09
C GLY A 85 -10.62 -16.75 5.48
N VAL A 86 -11.13 -15.60 5.93
CA VAL A 86 -10.34 -14.40 6.20
C VAL A 86 -9.43 -14.57 7.43
N ARG A 87 -9.87 -15.28 8.46
CA ARG A 87 -9.09 -15.42 9.71
C ARG A 87 -7.78 -16.17 9.48
N LEU A 88 -7.85 -17.34 8.86
CA LEU A 88 -6.66 -18.16 8.64
C LEU A 88 -5.76 -17.52 7.60
N VAL A 89 -6.29 -17.26 6.41
CA VAL A 89 -5.51 -16.76 5.27
C VAL A 89 -5.01 -15.35 5.55
N GLY A 90 -5.87 -14.46 6.06
CA GLY A 90 -5.46 -13.11 6.45
C GLY A 90 -4.35 -13.10 7.50
N SER A 91 -4.39 -14.01 8.50
CA SER A 91 -3.34 -14.11 9.51
C SER A 91 -2.01 -14.60 8.92
N ILE A 92 -2.04 -15.55 7.98
CA ILE A 92 -0.83 -16.01 7.28
C ILE A 92 -0.21 -14.85 6.51
N PHE A 93 -1.01 -14.06 5.77
CA PHE A 93 -0.50 -12.97 4.96
C PHE A 93 -0.06 -11.75 5.77
N VAL A 94 -0.73 -11.43 6.89
CA VAL A 94 -0.22 -10.43 7.84
C VAL A 94 1.10 -10.89 8.46
N GLY A 95 1.23 -12.17 8.82
CA GLY A 95 2.49 -12.75 9.28
C GLY A 95 3.58 -12.67 8.21
N MET A 96 3.24 -12.99 6.95
CA MET A 96 4.17 -12.92 5.81
C MET A 96 4.62 -11.47 5.52
N MET A 97 3.74 -10.49 5.68
CA MET A 97 4.05 -9.07 5.57
C MET A 97 5.06 -8.64 6.64
N VAL A 98 4.88 -9.05 7.89
CA VAL A 98 5.82 -8.76 9.00
C VAL A 98 7.16 -9.46 8.79
N LEU A 99 7.15 -10.73 8.38
CA LEU A 99 8.38 -11.48 8.07
C LEU A 99 9.15 -10.85 6.91
N GLY A 100 8.45 -10.47 5.85
CA GLY A 100 9.07 -9.78 4.71
C GLY A 100 9.72 -8.45 5.10
N ALA A 101 9.01 -7.63 5.88
CA ALA A 101 9.56 -6.39 6.43
C ALA A 101 10.75 -6.64 7.37
N GLY A 102 10.69 -7.71 8.18
CA GLY A 102 11.80 -8.14 9.02
C GLY A 102 13.04 -8.53 8.22
N LEU A 103 12.87 -9.26 7.11
CA LEU A 103 13.96 -9.62 6.20
C LEU A 103 14.59 -8.39 5.54
N VAL A 104 13.79 -7.41 5.11
CA VAL A 104 14.30 -6.13 4.57
C VAL A 104 15.14 -5.41 5.62
N THR A 105 14.59 -5.25 6.82
CA THR A 105 15.27 -4.58 7.94
C THR A 105 16.56 -5.30 8.32
N PHE A 106 16.54 -6.63 8.36
CA PHE A 106 17.72 -7.46 8.62
C PHE A 106 18.77 -7.29 7.52
N ALA A 107 18.37 -7.36 6.24
CA ALA A 107 19.28 -7.22 5.11
C ALA A 107 20.06 -5.90 5.12
N ILE A 108 19.41 -4.81 5.52
CA ILE A 108 20.02 -3.49 5.61
C ILE A 108 21.00 -3.40 6.80
N SER A 109 20.73 -4.11 7.91
CA SER A 109 21.51 -3.99 9.15
C SER A 109 22.63 -5.01 9.30
N ALA A 110 22.60 -6.10 8.52
CA ALA A 110 23.49 -7.26 8.75
C ALA A 110 24.94 -7.07 8.28
N GLY A 111 25.26 -5.95 7.62
CA GLY A 111 26.61 -5.71 7.11
C GLY A 111 27.04 -6.68 5.99
N PHE A 112 26.08 -7.20 5.24
CA PHE A 112 26.35 -8.02 4.08
C PHE A 112 27.00 -7.21 2.92
N ALA A 113 27.67 -7.90 2.01
CA ALA A 113 28.05 -7.29 0.74
C ALA A 113 26.81 -6.74 0.03
N PRO A 114 26.89 -5.60 -0.68
CA PRO A 114 25.74 -4.92 -1.29
C PRO A 114 24.83 -5.85 -2.12
N GLU A 115 25.41 -6.74 -2.93
CA GLU A 115 24.64 -7.71 -3.74
C GLU A 115 23.84 -8.71 -2.90
N THR A 116 24.43 -9.20 -1.79
CA THR A 116 23.77 -10.13 -0.89
C THR A 116 22.66 -9.42 -0.11
N SER A 117 22.95 -8.23 0.40
CA SER A 117 21.98 -7.38 1.07
C SER A 117 20.76 -7.08 0.17
N LEU A 118 21.04 -6.69 -1.09
CA LEU A 118 20.01 -6.42 -2.10
C LEU A 118 19.15 -7.66 -2.37
N THR A 119 19.77 -8.83 -2.54
CA THR A 119 19.04 -10.08 -2.81
C THR A 119 18.13 -10.46 -1.64
N VAL A 120 18.62 -10.39 -0.41
CA VAL A 120 17.81 -10.71 0.78
C VAL A 120 16.68 -9.68 0.97
N ALA A 121 16.97 -8.40 0.78
CA ALA A 121 15.96 -7.35 0.84
C ALA A 121 14.90 -7.50 -0.26
N TYR A 122 15.29 -7.89 -1.47
CA TYR A 122 14.37 -8.16 -2.57
C TYR A 122 13.40 -9.29 -2.25
N VAL A 123 13.91 -10.42 -1.73
CA VAL A 123 13.06 -11.53 -1.26
C VAL A 123 12.13 -11.08 -0.14
N GLY A 124 12.64 -10.31 0.82
CA GLY A 124 11.83 -9.69 1.86
C GLY A 124 10.71 -8.81 1.30
N CYS A 125 11.04 -7.97 0.32
CA CYS A 125 10.08 -7.09 -0.36
C CYS A 125 9.01 -7.88 -1.13
N MET A 126 9.37 -9.01 -1.77
CA MET A 126 8.42 -9.90 -2.44
C MET A 126 7.41 -10.51 -1.46
N LEU A 127 7.87 -11.01 -0.32
CA LEU A 127 7.02 -11.57 0.72
C LEU A 127 6.13 -10.49 1.34
N PHE A 128 6.71 -9.32 1.62
CA PHE A 128 5.98 -8.16 2.12
C PHE A 128 4.87 -7.73 1.17
N GLY A 129 5.17 -7.57 -0.13
CA GLY A 129 4.21 -7.10 -1.11
C GLY A 129 3.02 -8.04 -1.29
N LEU A 130 3.27 -9.35 -1.45
CA LEU A 130 2.18 -10.33 -1.53
C LEU A 130 1.37 -10.37 -0.23
N GLY A 131 2.05 -10.31 0.93
CA GLY A 131 1.41 -10.24 2.25
C GLY A 131 0.50 -9.02 2.38
N SER A 132 0.98 -7.86 1.98
CA SER A 132 0.27 -6.57 2.02
C SER A 132 -1.00 -6.57 1.16
N GLU A 133 -0.90 -7.02 -0.09
CA GLU A 133 -2.03 -7.03 -1.02
C GLU A 133 -3.16 -7.95 -0.55
N ILE A 134 -2.83 -9.16 -0.09
CA ILE A 134 -3.84 -10.11 0.39
C ILE A 134 -4.39 -9.71 1.77
N ALA A 135 -3.57 -9.13 2.63
CA ALA A 135 -4.06 -8.53 3.88
C ALA A 135 -5.08 -7.41 3.57
N GLY A 136 -4.83 -6.58 2.56
CA GLY A 136 -5.76 -5.55 2.09
C GLY A 136 -7.11 -6.11 1.64
N VAL A 137 -7.10 -7.19 0.85
CA VAL A 137 -8.33 -7.90 0.45
C VAL A 137 -9.06 -8.47 1.68
N SER A 138 -8.32 -9.05 2.62
CA SER A 138 -8.86 -9.61 3.87
C SER A 138 -9.52 -8.54 4.73
N VAL A 139 -8.90 -7.36 4.85
CA VAL A 139 -9.45 -6.19 5.55
C VAL A 139 -10.74 -5.73 4.89
N THR A 140 -10.75 -5.58 3.57
CA THR A 140 -11.94 -5.14 2.81
C THR A 140 -13.11 -6.11 3.00
N ARG A 141 -12.87 -7.42 2.94
CA ARG A 141 -13.90 -8.45 3.21
C ARG A 141 -14.40 -8.40 4.65
N SER A 142 -13.52 -8.20 5.61
CA SER A 142 -13.87 -8.07 7.02
C SER A 142 -14.76 -6.85 7.27
N ILE A 143 -14.44 -5.72 6.68
CA ILE A 143 -15.27 -4.50 6.74
C ILE A 143 -16.65 -4.77 6.13
N ALA A 144 -16.71 -5.42 4.96
CA ALA A 144 -17.99 -5.77 4.33
C ALA A 144 -18.86 -6.67 5.24
N LYS A 145 -18.25 -7.64 5.93
CA LYS A 145 -18.93 -8.54 6.88
C LYS A 145 -19.45 -7.77 8.10
N TRP A 146 -18.61 -6.96 8.75
CA TRP A 146 -18.96 -6.28 10.01
C TRP A 146 -19.88 -5.08 9.83
N PHE A 147 -19.80 -4.38 8.69
CA PHE A 147 -20.59 -3.18 8.39
C PHE A 147 -21.75 -3.42 7.41
N LYS A 148 -22.08 -4.69 7.09
CA LYS A 148 -23.19 -5.04 6.20
C LYS A 148 -24.50 -4.41 6.70
N GLY A 149 -25.10 -3.52 5.89
CA GLY A 149 -26.35 -2.83 6.20
C GLY A 149 -26.21 -1.58 7.09
N ARG A 150 -25.01 -1.20 7.52
CA ARG A 150 -24.73 0.00 8.33
C ARG A 150 -23.39 0.60 8.00
N ASN A 151 -23.37 1.86 7.56
CA ASN A 151 -22.16 2.67 7.37
C ASN A 151 -21.01 2.00 6.57
N MET A 152 -21.32 1.02 5.71
CA MET A 152 -20.30 0.26 4.97
C MET A 152 -19.45 1.18 4.07
N ALA A 153 -20.10 2.12 3.36
CA ALA A 153 -19.38 3.07 2.51
C ALA A 153 -18.41 3.95 3.30
N LEU A 154 -18.83 4.40 4.51
CA LEU A 154 -17.97 5.18 5.39
C LEU A 154 -16.77 4.36 5.89
N ALA A 155 -16.98 3.12 6.30
CA ALA A 155 -15.91 2.24 6.77
C ALA A 155 -14.90 1.91 5.66
N MET A 156 -15.37 1.65 4.43
CA MET A 156 -14.53 1.44 3.25
C MET A 156 -13.74 2.70 2.87
N GLY A 157 -14.41 3.86 2.90
CA GLY A 157 -13.74 5.15 2.65
C GLY A 157 -12.67 5.46 3.69
N LEU A 158 -12.93 5.17 4.96
CA LEU A 158 -11.97 5.37 6.05
C LEU A 158 -10.76 4.45 5.93
N GLN A 159 -10.95 3.19 5.53
CA GLN A 159 -9.84 2.26 5.23
C GLN A 159 -8.90 2.84 4.18
N LEU A 160 -9.44 3.31 3.06
CA LEU A 160 -8.64 3.88 1.98
C LEU A 160 -7.93 5.18 2.41
N ALA A 161 -8.63 6.05 3.13
CA ALA A 161 -8.07 7.30 3.65
C ALA A 161 -6.89 7.04 4.60
N ILE A 162 -7.04 6.10 5.53
CA ILE A 162 -5.99 5.76 6.51
C ILE A 162 -4.79 5.09 5.82
N ALA A 163 -5.03 4.25 4.81
CA ALA A 163 -3.96 3.69 4.00
C ALA A 163 -3.14 4.80 3.30
N ARG A 164 -3.81 5.78 2.66
CA ARG A 164 -3.14 6.93 2.02
C ARG A 164 -2.45 7.83 3.03
N PHE A 165 -3.01 7.96 4.22
CA PHE A 165 -2.37 8.69 5.33
C PHE A 165 -1.08 7.98 5.78
N GLY A 166 -1.01 6.64 5.74
CA GLY A 166 0.21 5.87 5.96
C GLY A 166 1.32 6.25 4.97
N THR A 167 1.02 6.29 3.67
CA THR A 167 1.94 6.78 2.63
C THR A 167 2.40 8.20 2.88
N ALA A 168 1.47 9.13 3.13
CA ALA A 168 1.81 10.54 3.37
C ALA A 168 2.72 10.70 4.59
N THR A 169 2.41 10.00 5.67
CA THR A 169 3.21 10.02 6.91
C THR A 169 4.60 9.44 6.68
N ALA A 170 4.73 8.34 5.94
CA ALA A 170 6.02 7.74 5.60
C ALA A 170 6.92 8.73 4.85
N ILE A 171 6.38 9.37 3.82
CA ILE A 171 7.11 10.35 3.01
C ILE A 171 7.58 11.54 3.85
N LEU A 172 6.72 12.06 4.73
CA LEU A 172 7.05 13.24 5.56
C LEU A 172 8.00 12.91 6.70
N VAL A 173 7.84 11.75 7.34
CA VAL A 173 8.57 11.42 8.57
C VAL A 173 9.93 10.79 8.28
N ALA A 174 10.08 10.06 7.18
CA ALA A 174 11.35 9.36 6.90
C ALA A 174 12.57 10.30 6.83
N PRO A 175 12.54 11.47 6.17
CA PRO A 175 13.67 12.40 6.20
C PRO A 175 13.96 13.00 7.58
N MET A 176 12.95 13.07 8.47
CA MET A 176 13.13 13.56 9.83
C MET A 176 13.81 12.51 10.74
N ILE A 177 13.67 11.22 10.40
CA ILE A 177 14.26 10.10 11.13
C ILE A 177 15.76 9.95 10.77
N VAL A 178 16.09 10.18 9.49
CA VAL A 178 17.46 10.10 8.98
C VAL A 178 18.07 11.49 9.07
N THR A 179 19.04 11.65 9.96
CA THR A 179 19.75 12.92 10.12
C THR A 179 20.46 13.27 8.80
N GLN A 180 20.18 14.42 8.25
CA GLN A 180 20.88 14.90 7.05
C GLN A 180 22.34 15.16 7.36
N LYS A 181 23.23 14.66 6.52
CA LYS A 181 24.67 14.80 6.66
C LYS A 181 25.24 15.81 5.65
N ALA A 182 26.40 16.35 5.99
CA ALA A 182 27.15 17.20 5.06
C ALA A 182 27.62 16.39 3.83
N ALA A 183 27.89 17.08 2.74
CA ALA A 183 28.37 16.43 1.52
C ALA A 183 29.70 15.69 1.78
N GLY A 184 29.73 14.40 1.43
CA GLY A 184 30.89 13.52 1.62
C GLY A 184 30.90 12.75 2.94
N GLU A 185 29.95 12.95 3.86
CA GLU A 185 29.82 12.10 5.04
C GLU A 185 29.08 10.80 4.70
N ILE A 186 29.52 9.69 5.31
CA ILE A 186 28.97 8.36 5.06
C ILE A 186 27.79 8.11 6.00
N TYR A 187 26.64 7.70 5.44
CA TYR A 187 25.51 7.17 6.19
C TYR A 187 25.78 5.73 6.62
N THR A 188 25.74 5.48 7.91
CA THR A 188 25.93 4.15 8.47
C THR A 188 24.74 3.25 8.20
N LEU A 189 24.92 1.92 8.26
CA LEU A 189 23.82 0.95 8.14
C LEU A 189 22.73 1.22 9.16
N SER A 190 23.09 1.57 10.39
CA SER A 190 22.12 1.85 11.45
C SER A 190 21.27 3.09 11.15
N GLU A 191 21.83 4.13 10.55
CA GLU A 191 21.10 5.35 10.16
C GLU A 191 20.18 5.09 8.98
N THR A 192 20.68 4.41 7.96
CA THR A 192 19.90 4.03 6.77
C THR A 192 18.75 3.07 7.12
N ASN A 193 18.92 2.24 8.15
CA ASN A 193 17.91 1.26 8.58
C ASN A 193 16.85 1.83 9.55
N ARG A 194 17.04 3.02 10.13
CA ARG A 194 16.10 3.60 11.10
C ARG A 194 14.65 3.65 10.57
N PRO A 195 14.38 4.12 9.35
CA PRO A 195 13.01 4.14 8.82
C PRO A 195 12.41 2.74 8.72
N ALA A 196 13.21 1.72 8.30
CA ALA A 196 12.77 0.34 8.21
C ALA A 196 12.45 -0.26 9.58
N LEU A 197 13.27 0.03 10.60
CA LEU A 197 13.03 -0.40 11.99
C LEU A 197 11.73 0.18 12.55
N ILE A 198 11.49 1.48 12.33
CA ILE A 198 10.26 2.14 12.77
C ILE A 198 9.07 1.56 12.02
N GLY A 199 9.17 1.39 10.69
CA GLY A 199 8.13 0.77 9.88
C GLY A 199 7.81 -0.66 10.32
N LEU A 200 8.83 -1.46 10.64
CA LEU A 200 8.66 -2.81 11.19
C LEU A 200 7.96 -2.79 12.55
N ALA A 201 8.31 -1.85 13.44
CA ALA A 201 7.66 -1.71 14.74
C ALA A 201 6.16 -1.35 14.60
N VAL A 202 5.83 -0.43 13.69
CA VAL A 202 4.44 -0.06 13.38
C VAL A 202 3.69 -1.25 12.77
N LEU A 203 4.34 -2.03 11.89
CA LEU A 203 3.79 -3.26 11.32
C LEU A 203 3.52 -4.32 12.39
N ALA A 204 4.45 -4.52 13.31
CA ALA A 204 4.28 -5.46 14.43
C ALA A 204 3.09 -5.05 15.31
N ALA A 205 2.94 -3.77 15.62
CA ALA A 205 1.78 -3.24 16.32
C ALA A 205 0.47 -3.50 15.52
N GLY A 206 0.51 -3.29 14.21
CA GLY A 206 -0.60 -3.64 13.31
C GLY A 206 -0.96 -5.12 13.35
N ALA A 207 0.03 -6.00 13.35
CA ALA A 207 -0.20 -7.46 13.44
C ALA A 207 -0.83 -7.87 14.79
N ILE A 208 -0.46 -7.21 15.89
CA ILE A 208 -1.10 -7.43 17.20
C ILE A 208 -2.57 -7.03 17.14
N LEU A 209 -2.88 -5.88 16.54
CA LEU A 209 -4.28 -5.43 16.37
C LEU A 209 -5.06 -6.35 15.43
N TRP A 210 -4.42 -6.88 14.37
CA TRP A 210 -5.02 -7.93 13.55
C TRP A 210 -5.40 -9.16 14.38
N ALA A 211 -4.52 -9.63 15.27
CA ALA A 211 -4.81 -10.77 16.14
C ALA A 211 -5.99 -10.48 17.08
N VAL A 212 -6.10 -9.26 17.61
CA VAL A 212 -7.27 -8.81 18.37
C VAL A 212 -8.54 -8.88 17.52
N PHE A 213 -8.49 -8.37 16.28
CA PHE A 213 -9.60 -8.45 15.35
C PHE A 213 -10.02 -9.91 15.10
N VAL A 214 -9.07 -10.82 14.85
CA VAL A 214 -9.34 -12.26 14.63
C VAL A 214 -10.07 -12.87 15.83
N ALA A 215 -9.67 -12.51 17.05
CA ALA A 215 -10.35 -12.97 18.26
C ALA A 215 -11.79 -12.41 18.38
N MET A 216 -11.99 -11.15 18.00
CA MET A 216 -13.32 -10.52 17.95
C MET A 216 -14.22 -11.17 16.88
N ASP A 217 -13.68 -11.42 15.69
CA ASP A 217 -14.40 -12.04 14.58
C ASP A 217 -14.79 -13.49 14.89
N ALA A 218 -13.89 -14.24 15.54
CA ALA A 218 -14.20 -15.60 16.02
C ALA A 218 -15.33 -15.62 17.05
N ARG A 219 -15.38 -14.62 17.94
CA ARG A 219 -16.49 -14.48 18.90
C ARG A 219 -17.81 -14.12 18.21
N PHE A 220 -17.74 -13.23 17.23
CA PHE A 220 -18.91 -12.82 16.45
C PHE A 220 -19.52 -14.03 15.71
N ASP A 221 -18.71 -14.86 15.05
CA ASP A 221 -19.20 -16.04 14.34
C ASP A 221 -19.82 -17.09 15.29
N ARG A 222 -19.24 -17.28 16.47
CA ARG A 222 -19.87 -18.15 17.51
C ARG A 222 -21.22 -17.64 17.98
N GLN A 223 -21.42 -16.32 18.01
CA GLN A 223 -22.70 -15.72 18.41
C GLN A 223 -23.77 -15.83 17.33
N THR A 224 -23.36 -15.76 16.05
CA THR A 224 -24.29 -15.74 14.90
C THR A 224 -24.49 -17.12 14.27
N GLY A 225 -23.67 -18.11 14.64
CA GLY A 225 -23.66 -19.42 13.98
C GLY A 225 -23.12 -19.36 12.53
N GLN A 226 -22.53 -18.23 12.14
CA GLN A 226 -21.92 -18.07 10.81
C GLN A 226 -20.55 -18.75 10.76
N THR A 227 -20.20 -19.27 9.60
CA THR A 227 -18.87 -19.77 9.31
C THR A 227 -18.06 -18.71 8.59
N ASP A 228 -16.74 -18.65 8.85
CA ASP A 228 -15.80 -17.75 8.16
C ASP A 228 -15.66 -18.05 6.65
N LYS A 229 -16.14 -19.21 6.26
CA LYS A 229 -16.18 -19.63 4.84
C LYS A 229 -17.32 -18.91 4.14
N VAL A 230 -17.02 -18.27 3.04
CA VAL A 230 -18.06 -17.76 2.13
C VAL A 230 -18.77 -18.97 1.55
N GLU A 231 -20.05 -19.15 1.89
CA GLU A 231 -20.92 -20.05 1.13
C GLU A 231 -21.16 -19.42 -0.24
N THR A 232 -20.19 -19.61 -1.12
CA THR A 232 -20.32 -19.20 -2.51
C THR A 232 -21.21 -20.25 -3.18
N ALA A 233 -22.32 -19.82 -3.78
CA ALA A 233 -23.13 -20.68 -4.62
C ALA A 233 -22.24 -21.38 -5.64
N GLU A 234 -22.56 -22.63 -6.04
CA GLU A 234 -21.72 -23.40 -6.98
C GLU A 234 -21.46 -22.67 -8.29
N GLU A 235 -22.38 -21.78 -8.69
CA GLU A 235 -22.32 -20.95 -9.87
C GLU A 235 -21.28 -19.82 -9.76
N ASP A 236 -20.97 -19.35 -8.54
CA ASP A 236 -20.01 -18.27 -8.27
C ASP A 236 -18.61 -18.76 -7.89
N LYS A 237 -18.37 -20.06 -7.92
CA LYS A 237 -17.04 -20.63 -7.67
C LYS A 237 -16.10 -20.25 -8.80
N PHE A 238 -14.95 -19.68 -8.42
CA PHE A 238 -13.89 -19.32 -9.35
C PHE A 238 -13.47 -20.50 -10.21
N ARG A 239 -13.49 -20.32 -11.54
CA ARG A 239 -13.01 -21.29 -12.54
C ARG A 239 -11.88 -20.65 -13.34
N PHE A 240 -10.82 -21.38 -13.60
CA PHE A 240 -9.72 -20.87 -14.42
C PHE A 240 -10.19 -20.45 -15.83
N SER A 241 -11.25 -21.05 -16.35
CA SER A 241 -11.90 -20.64 -17.61
C SER A 241 -12.44 -19.22 -17.59
N ASP A 242 -12.76 -18.68 -16.41
CA ASP A 242 -13.33 -17.34 -16.28
C ASP A 242 -12.26 -16.26 -16.48
N ILE A 243 -10.99 -16.57 -16.15
CA ILE A 243 -9.85 -15.71 -16.48
C ILE A 243 -9.82 -15.46 -17.99
N TRP A 244 -9.95 -16.53 -18.79
CA TRP A 244 -9.92 -16.40 -20.24
C TRP A 244 -11.09 -15.61 -20.79
N LYS A 245 -12.29 -15.78 -20.26
CA LYS A 245 -13.47 -14.99 -20.62
C LYS A 245 -13.26 -13.49 -20.34
N VAL A 246 -12.68 -13.16 -19.17
CA VAL A 246 -12.40 -11.78 -18.77
C VAL A 246 -11.31 -11.17 -19.66
N LEU A 247 -10.20 -11.88 -19.90
CA LEU A 247 -9.11 -11.43 -20.77
C LEU A 247 -9.51 -11.33 -22.24
N SER A 248 -10.52 -12.08 -22.67
CA SER A 248 -11.06 -11.98 -24.05
C SER A 248 -12.05 -10.83 -24.23
N ASN A 249 -12.43 -10.11 -23.17
CA ASN A 249 -13.35 -9.00 -23.24
C ASN A 249 -12.61 -7.69 -23.56
N PRO A 250 -12.79 -7.09 -24.75
CA PRO A 250 -12.04 -5.90 -25.15
C PRO A 250 -12.33 -4.68 -24.27
N ARG A 251 -13.53 -4.57 -23.68
CA ARG A 251 -13.87 -3.47 -22.76
C ARG A 251 -13.08 -3.60 -21.46
N PHE A 252 -12.93 -4.83 -20.96
CA PHE A 252 -12.08 -5.08 -19.78
C PHE A 252 -10.63 -4.77 -20.08
N LEU A 253 -10.09 -5.21 -21.24
CA LEU A 253 -8.70 -4.94 -21.63
C LEU A 253 -8.40 -3.45 -21.74
N MET A 254 -9.32 -2.65 -22.31
CA MET A 254 -9.15 -1.20 -22.39
C MET A 254 -9.03 -0.56 -21.00
N ILE A 255 -9.88 -0.96 -20.05
CA ILE A 255 -9.81 -0.46 -18.66
C ILE A 255 -8.53 -0.95 -17.97
N ALA A 256 -8.16 -2.21 -18.17
CA ALA A 256 -6.94 -2.77 -17.62
C ALA A 256 -5.68 -2.05 -18.12
N ILE A 257 -5.57 -1.81 -19.42
CA ILE A 257 -4.46 -1.06 -20.03
C ILE A 257 -4.41 0.37 -19.49
N LEU A 258 -5.55 1.03 -19.36
CA LEU A 258 -5.62 2.38 -18.79
C LEU A 258 -5.12 2.39 -17.34
N CYS A 259 -5.54 1.42 -16.53
CA CYS A 259 -5.05 1.28 -15.15
C CYS A 259 -3.53 1.02 -15.10
N VAL A 260 -3.02 0.12 -15.93
CA VAL A 260 -1.58 -0.20 -15.98
C VAL A 260 -0.78 1.03 -16.35
N THR A 261 -1.15 1.73 -17.42
CA THR A 261 -0.42 2.94 -17.87
C THR A 261 -0.47 4.06 -16.83
N PHE A 262 -1.63 4.28 -16.20
CA PHE A 262 -1.78 5.25 -15.13
C PHE A 262 -0.87 4.94 -13.93
N TYR A 263 -0.90 3.71 -13.43
CA TYR A 263 -0.08 3.31 -12.28
C TYR A 263 1.41 3.25 -12.60
N CYS A 264 1.80 2.92 -13.82
CA CYS A 264 3.20 3.01 -14.26
C CYS A 264 3.77 4.42 -14.11
N CYS A 265 2.99 5.46 -14.40
CA CYS A 265 3.39 6.84 -14.22
C CYS A 265 3.40 7.25 -12.74
N VAL A 266 2.27 7.08 -12.05
CA VAL A 266 2.05 7.61 -10.70
C VAL A 266 2.93 6.92 -9.66
N ILE A 267 3.05 5.59 -9.70
CA ILE A 267 3.84 4.85 -8.71
C ILE A 267 5.32 5.15 -8.86
N ARG A 268 5.84 5.20 -10.09
CA ARG A 268 7.26 5.51 -10.33
C ARG A 268 7.59 6.93 -9.90
N PHE A 269 6.74 7.88 -10.22
CA PHE A 269 6.90 9.24 -9.73
C PHE A 269 6.87 9.29 -8.20
N LYS A 270 5.97 8.57 -7.54
CA LYS A 270 5.93 8.50 -6.06
C LYS A 270 7.23 7.94 -5.47
N LYS A 271 7.82 6.89 -6.06
CA LYS A 271 9.03 6.24 -5.54
C LYS A 271 10.32 7.05 -5.77
N PHE A 272 10.39 7.83 -6.85
CA PHE A 272 11.58 8.59 -7.26
C PHE A 272 11.37 10.11 -7.28
N GLY A 273 10.21 10.58 -6.84
CA GLY A 273 9.80 11.99 -7.01
C GLY A 273 10.75 12.99 -6.37
N VAL A 274 11.27 12.70 -5.19
CA VAL A 274 12.25 13.60 -4.53
C VAL A 274 13.50 13.73 -5.38
N SER A 275 14.06 12.63 -5.87
CA SER A 275 15.25 12.64 -6.72
C SER A 275 15.05 13.34 -8.08
N ILE A 276 13.78 13.46 -8.52
CA ILE A 276 13.42 14.20 -9.73
C ILE A 276 13.23 15.68 -9.42
N LEU A 277 12.51 16.01 -8.34
CA LEU A 277 12.13 17.39 -8.02
C LEU A 277 13.33 18.26 -7.57
N LEU A 278 14.27 17.68 -6.82
CA LEU A 278 15.44 18.40 -6.32
C LEU A 278 16.28 19.05 -7.45
N PRO A 279 16.78 18.29 -8.43
CA PRO A 279 17.61 18.86 -9.49
C PRO A 279 16.80 19.66 -10.52
N LEU A 280 15.55 19.30 -10.76
CA LEU A 280 14.74 19.89 -11.81
C LEU A 280 14.28 21.32 -11.42
N PHE A 281 13.85 21.49 -10.19
CA PHE A 281 13.28 22.75 -9.71
C PHE A 281 14.19 23.49 -8.71
N GLY A 282 15.36 22.93 -8.37
CA GLY A 282 16.29 23.55 -7.43
C GLY A 282 15.72 23.74 -6.02
N VAL A 283 14.71 22.95 -5.64
CA VAL A 283 14.08 23.01 -4.32
C VAL A 283 14.91 22.25 -3.30
N ASN A 284 14.76 22.60 -2.01
CA ASN A 284 15.37 21.83 -0.93
C ASN A 284 14.59 20.54 -0.65
N LEU A 285 15.20 19.62 0.14
CA LEU A 285 14.62 18.32 0.45
C LEU A 285 13.26 18.44 1.14
N ASP A 286 13.09 19.42 2.04
CA ASP A 286 11.84 19.60 2.78
C ASP A 286 10.69 19.93 1.84
N ILE A 287 10.91 20.87 0.92
CA ILE A 287 9.90 21.24 -0.09
C ILE A 287 9.58 20.08 -1.02
N ALA A 288 10.61 19.39 -1.54
CA ALA A 288 10.40 18.23 -2.43
C ALA A 288 9.60 17.12 -1.73
N THR A 289 9.89 16.87 -0.46
CA THR A 289 9.19 15.88 0.37
C THR A 289 7.73 16.28 0.61
N VAL A 290 7.47 17.54 0.94
CA VAL A 290 6.09 18.04 1.13
C VAL A 290 5.31 17.95 -0.18
N LEU A 291 5.88 18.38 -1.32
CA LEU A 291 5.23 18.27 -2.62
C LEU A 291 4.87 16.82 -2.96
N LEU A 292 5.79 15.88 -2.70
CA LEU A 292 5.52 14.46 -2.94
C LEU A 292 4.42 13.92 -2.02
N ALA A 293 4.40 14.30 -0.75
CA ALA A 293 3.39 13.89 0.23
C ALA A 293 2.00 14.48 -0.07
N MET A 294 1.91 15.59 -0.79
CA MET A 294 0.62 16.14 -1.23
C MET A 294 -0.15 15.17 -2.13
N ILE A 295 0.51 14.31 -2.90
CA ILE A 295 -0.15 13.35 -3.79
C ILE A 295 -1.08 12.41 -3.01
N PRO A 296 -0.60 11.60 -2.05
CA PRO A 296 -1.48 10.75 -1.25
C PRO A 296 -2.43 11.56 -0.37
N PHE A 297 -2.03 12.72 0.12
CA PHE A 297 -2.86 13.58 0.96
C PHE A 297 -4.08 14.11 0.20
N PHE A 298 -3.90 14.65 -1.00
CA PHE A 298 -5.01 15.08 -1.83
C PHE A 298 -5.89 13.92 -2.30
N THR A 299 -5.34 12.71 -2.45
CA THR A 299 -6.14 11.54 -2.78
C THR A 299 -7.20 11.27 -1.70
N ILE A 300 -6.89 11.52 -0.41
CA ILE A 300 -7.85 11.37 0.69
C ILE A 300 -9.07 12.29 0.49
N LEU A 301 -8.83 13.53 0.05
CA LEU A 301 -9.88 14.53 -0.13
C LEU A 301 -10.64 14.35 -1.45
N PHE A 302 -9.91 14.15 -2.55
CA PHE A 302 -10.49 14.14 -3.87
C PHE A 302 -11.19 12.83 -4.22
N THR A 303 -10.80 11.68 -3.66
CA THR A 303 -11.46 10.40 -3.94
C THR A 303 -12.94 10.43 -3.59
N PRO A 304 -13.38 10.82 -2.38
CA PRO A 304 -14.81 10.92 -2.09
C PRO A 304 -15.51 12.04 -2.87
N LEU A 305 -14.82 13.15 -3.14
CA LEU A 305 -15.37 14.26 -3.92
C LEU A 305 -15.68 13.84 -5.36
N PHE A 306 -14.73 13.21 -6.04
CA PHE A 306 -14.93 12.71 -7.40
C PHE A 306 -15.91 11.54 -7.43
N GLY A 307 -15.92 10.67 -6.41
CA GLY A 307 -16.95 9.64 -6.28
C GLY A 307 -18.36 10.24 -6.27
N ALA A 308 -18.61 11.20 -5.40
CA ALA A 308 -19.90 11.89 -5.32
C ALA A 308 -20.24 12.66 -6.62
N LEU A 309 -19.23 13.23 -7.31
CA LEU A 309 -19.41 13.91 -8.57
C LEU A 309 -19.82 12.94 -9.70
N VAL A 310 -19.18 11.78 -9.76
CA VAL A 310 -19.53 10.71 -10.71
C VAL A 310 -20.93 10.18 -10.44
N ASP A 311 -21.29 9.96 -9.18
CA ASP A 311 -22.63 9.50 -8.81
C ASP A 311 -23.72 10.50 -9.21
N LYS A 312 -23.44 11.81 -9.08
CA LYS A 312 -24.39 12.89 -9.39
C LYS A 312 -24.49 13.20 -10.88
N VAL A 313 -23.37 13.26 -11.59
CA VAL A 313 -23.29 13.71 -13.00
C VAL A 313 -23.28 12.53 -13.97
N GLY A 314 -22.88 11.36 -13.50
CA GLY A 314 -22.58 10.20 -14.35
C GLY A 314 -21.33 10.41 -15.19
N LYS A 315 -21.28 9.78 -16.38
CA LYS A 315 -20.21 9.91 -17.37
C LYS A 315 -18.81 9.54 -16.80
N ALA A 316 -18.71 8.44 -16.06
CA ALA A 316 -17.46 7.98 -15.44
C ALA A 316 -16.27 7.96 -16.42
N THR A 317 -16.50 7.57 -17.68
CA THR A 317 -15.49 7.55 -18.74
C THR A 317 -14.90 8.94 -19.02
N LEU A 318 -15.74 10.00 -19.01
CA LEU A 318 -15.27 11.36 -19.22
C LEU A 318 -14.28 11.77 -18.11
N TRP A 319 -14.60 11.48 -16.86
CA TRP A 319 -13.73 11.78 -15.72
C TRP A 319 -12.42 11.00 -15.77
N MET A 320 -12.45 9.75 -16.27
CA MET A 320 -11.22 8.97 -16.51
C MET A 320 -10.34 9.62 -17.57
N ILE A 321 -10.92 10.12 -18.68
CA ILE A 321 -10.18 10.84 -19.73
C ILE A 321 -9.57 12.13 -19.17
N VAL A 322 -10.33 12.92 -18.42
CA VAL A 322 -9.83 14.15 -17.79
C VAL A 322 -8.67 13.84 -16.84
N GLY A 323 -8.81 12.83 -15.97
CA GLY A 323 -7.75 12.41 -15.06
C GLY A 323 -6.48 11.96 -15.80
N SER A 324 -6.63 11.17 -16.87
CA SER A 324 -5.49 10.73 -17.69
C SER A 324 -4.81 11.89 -18.42
N ALA A 325 -5.58 12.86 -18.93
CA ALA A 325 -5.04 14.06 -19.54
C ALA A 325 -4.26 14.93 -18.55
N LEU A 326 -4.76 15.08 -17.32
CA LEU A 326 -4.06 15.79 -16.25
C LEU A 326 -2.72 15.12 -15.89
N VAL A 327 -2.70 13.79 -15.74
CA VAL A 327 -1.45 13.04 -15.49
C VAL A 327 -0.46 13.22 -16.62
N LEU A 328 -0.91 13.08 -17.89
CA LEU A 328 -0.05 13.30 -19.06
C LEU A 328 0.52 14.72 -19.07
N THR A 329 -0.34 15.73 -18.88
CA THR A 329 0.09 17.13 -18.84
C THR A 329 1.11 17.39 -17.73
N SER A 330 0.87 16.87 -16.54
CA SER A 330 1.82 17.00 -15.42
C SER A 330 3.19 16.40 -15.75
N HIS A 331 3.25 15.21 -16.35
CA HIS A 331 4.51 14.57 -16.74
C HIS A 331 5.20 15.32 -17.89
N LEU A 332 4.45 15.86 -18.85
CA LEU A 332 5.01 16.71 -19.91
C LEU A 332 5.60 18.00 -19.33
N ILE A 333 4.92 18.65 -18.40
CA ILE A 333 5.45 19.83 -17.71
C ILE A 333 6.76 19.46 -16.98
N ILE A 334 6.77 18.39 -16.18
CA ILE A 334 7.98 17.95 -15.48
C ILE A 334 9.13 17.64 -16.44
N THR A 335 8.82 17.03 -17.60
CA THR A 335 9.85 16.62 -18.57
C THR A 335 10.43 17.80 -19.36
N PHE A 336 9.60 18.79 -19.71
CA PHE A 336 9.99 19.88 -20.59
C PHE A 336 10.04 21.25 -19.90
N ALA A 337 9.83 21.31 -18.55
CA ALA A 337 9.94 22.57 -17.83
C ALA A 337 11.35 23.17 -17.96
N PRO A 338 11.48 24.45 -18.26
CA PRO A 338 12.76 25.13 -18.23
C PRO A 338 13.40 25.04 -16.83
N GLN A 339 14.70 24.81 -16.76
CA GLN A 339 15.42 24.85 -15.48
C GLN A 339 15.21 26.20 -14.79
N GLY A 340 14.88 26.16 -13.50
CA GLY A 340 14.64 27.35 -12.69
C GLY A 340 13.18 27.82 -12.60
N VAL A 341 12.21 27.10 -13.16
CA VAL A 341 10.78 27.36 -12.87
C VAL A 341 10.52 26.95 -11.42
N PRO A 342 9.91 27.84 -10.60
CA PRO A 342 9.58 27.46 -9.22
C PRO A 342 8.63 26.26 -9.18
N ALA A 343 8.90 25.29 -8.28
CA ALA A 343 8.11 24.06 -8.16
C ALA A 343 6.64 24.28 -7.77
N TYR A 344 6.31 25.50 -7.36
CA TYR A 344 4.97 25.96 -6.95
C TYR A 344 4.29 26.85 -8.01
N ALA A 345 4.89 27.04 -9.16
CA ALA A 345 4.27 27.72 -10.30
C ALA A 345 3.47 26.79 -11.18
#